data_67dee3de3e500b6c661c17535febdcb1
#
_entry.id   67dee3de3e500b6c661c17535febdcb1
#
_cell.length_a   1.000
_cell.length_b   1.000
_cell.length_c   1.000
_cell.angle_alpha   90.00
_cell.angle_beta   90.00
_cell.angle_gamma   90.00
#
_symmetry.space_group_name_H-M   'P 1'
#
loop_
_entity.id
_entity.type
_entity.pdbx_description
1 polymer ?
#
loop_
_entity_poly.entity_id
_entity_poly.type
_entity_poly.pdbx_seq_one_letter_code
_entity_poly.pdbx_strand_id
1 'polypeptide(L)'
;QIDAQQLQNLSPELAENFRSALYFPQESCLDNRQFYQQVGEFLTEHANWHTIEPIETLTNATLEHLCQQTLGHSLEKFTSVIDCRGNGSKVDLKDLRGVRGEVLRVHAPEVNLQQCIRLMHPRYPLYLAPRPDQQYVIGATVIESEDRSPVSVRSAMELLSALYSIHKGFAEARVLEMRAHCRPALPDHLPTIRQQEWGYQINGLYRHGYLLGPVMVDQLLTKLSVHTDSGVRYAS
;
A
#
# COMPACT_ATOMS: atom_id res chain seq x y z
N GLN A 1 -24.47 -11.27 -6.01
CA GLN A 1 -24.47 -12.40 -5.09
C GLN A 1 -24.48 -13.70 -5.91
N ILE A 2 -23.74 -14.71 -5.43
CA ILE A 2 -23.71 -16.07 -5.99
C ILE A 2 -24.19 -17.06 -4.93
N ASP A 3 -24.89 -18.10 -5.38
CA ASP A 3 -25.37 -19.19 -4.55
C ASP A 3 -24.33 -20.32 -4.40
N ALA A 4 -24.70 -21.40 -3.69
CA ALA A 4 -23.80 -22.52 -3.42
C ALA A 4 -23.35 -23.25 -4.71
N GLN A 5 -24.23 -23.38 -5.71
CA GLN A 5 -23.90 -24.05 -6.97
C GLN A 5 -22.94 -23.19 -7.81
N GLN A 6 -23.16 -21.90 -7.87
CA GLN A 6 -22.29 -20.95 -8.54
C GLN A 6 -20.94 -20.86 -7.85
N LEU A 7 -20.93 -20.87 -6.51
CA LEU A 7 -19.70 -20.88 -5.72
C LEU A 7 -18.91 -22.18 -5.94
N GLN A 8 -19.60 -23.34 -5.97
CA GLN A 8 -18.99 -24.64 -6.28
C GLN A 8 -18.31 -24.65 -7.64
N ASN A 9 -18.89 -24.00 -8.64
CA ASN A 9 -18.31 -23.92 -9.97
C ASN A 9 -17.11 -22.94 -10.04
N LEU A 10 -17.16 -21.84 -9.26
CA LEU A 10 -16.11 -20.82 -9.23
C LEU A 10 -14.91 -21.21 -8.39
N SER A 11 -15.16 -21.75 -7.21
CA SER A 11 -14.15 -22.14 -6.22
C SER A 11 -14.67 -23.28 -5.36
N PRO A 12 -14.47 -24.55 -5.80
CA PRO A 12 -14.94 -25.74 -5.09
C PRO A 12 -14.51 -25.78 -3.62
N GLU A 13 -13.26 -25.39 -3.36
CA GLU A 13 -12.71 -25.39 -2.00
C GLU A 13 -13.44 -24.42 -1.05
N LEU A 14 -13.88 -23.26 -1.56
CA LEU A 14 -14.69 -22.33 -0.76
C LEU A 14 -16.09 -22.85 -0.50
N ALA A 15 -16.66 -23.60 -1.43
CA ALA A 15 -18.01 -24.14 -1.30
C ALA A 15 -18.14 -25.21 -0.19
N GLU A 16 -17.02 -25.76 0.27
CA GLU A 16 -17.01 -26.66 1.43
C GLU A 16 -17.46 -25.93 2.71
N ASN A 17 -17.04 -24.67 2.88
CA ASN A 17 -17.28 -23.91 4.10
C ASN A 17 -18.35 -22.82 3.95
N PHE A 18 -18.64 -22.36 2.71
CA PHE A 18 -19.55 -21.25 2.43
C PHE A 18 -20.70 -21.66 1.51
N ARG A 19 -21.90 -21.14 1.76
CA ARG A 19 -23.11 -21.43 0.97
C ARG A 19 -23.49 -20.32 -0.01
N SER A 20 -22.89 -19.16 0.14
CA SER A 20 -23.09 -18.03 -0.77
C SER A 20 -21.91 -17.05 -0.63
N ALA A 21 -21.71 -16.24 -1.64
CA ALA A 21 -20.71 -15.18 -1.64
C ALA A 21 -21.17 -13.97 -2.45
N LEU A 22 -20.47 -12.85 -2.29
CA LEU A 22 -20.52 -11.74 -3.22
C LEU A 22 -19.34 -11.90 -4.19
N TYR A 23 -19.62 -11.98 -5.47
CA TYR A 23 -18.61 -12.08 -6.51
C TYR A 23 -18.46 -10.77 -7.26
N PHE A 24 -17.24 -10.28 -7.35
CA PHE A 24 -16.84 -9.06 -8.04
C PHE A 24 -15.88 -9.40 -9.17
N PRO A 25 -16.36 -9.65 -10.39
CA PRO A 25 -15.54 -10.16 -11.50
C PRO A 25 -14.47 -9.17 -11.98
N GLN A 26 -14.62 -7.89 -11.65
CA GLN A 26 -13.66 -6.84 -12.01
C GLN A 26 -12.63 -6.54 -10.91
N GLU A 27 -12.75 -7.15 -9.73
CA GLU A 27 -11.72 -7.04 -8.71
C GLU A 27 -10.53 -7.94 -9.05
N SER A 28 -9.34 -7.40 -8.84
CA SER A 28 -8.09 -8.10 -9.03
C SER A 28 -7.13 -7.84 -7.87
N CYS A 29 -6.01 -8.54 -7.87
CA CYS A 29 -5.02 -8.46 -6.82
C CYS A 29 -3.65 -8.21 -7.46
N LEU A 30 -2.93 -7.26 -6.89
CA LEU A 30 -1.59 -6.94 -7.30
C LEU A 30 -0.58 -7.65 -6.40
N ASP A 31 0.43 -8.32 -6.98
CA ASP A 31 1.59 -8.70 -6.20
C ASP A 31 2.48 -7.47 -5.98
N ASN A 32 2.40 -6.92 -4.80
CA ASN A 32 3.10 -5.70 -4.45
C ASN A 32 4.63 -5.85 -4.44
N ARG A 33 5.17 -7.04 -4.20
CA ARG A 33 6.62 -7.27 -4.22
C ARG A 33 7.16 -7.27 -5.64
N GLN A 34 6.49 -8.00 -6.53
CA GLN A 34 6.85 -7.99 -7.95
C GLN A 34 6.67 -6.58 -8.55
N PHE A 35 5.58 -5.89 -8.20
CA PHE A 35 5.35 -4.52 -8.65
C PHE A 35 6.48 -3.58 -8.23
N TYR A 36 6.87 -3.57 -6.95
CA TYR A 36 7.96 -2.71 -6.49
C TYR A 36 9.31 -3.08 -7.08
N GLN A 37 9.58 -4.35 -7.30
CA GLN A 37 10.79 -4.78 -7.97
C GLN A 37 10.84 -4.23 -9.40
N GLN A 38 9.79 -4.43 -10.18
CA GLN A 38 9.73 -3.96 -11.57
C GLN A 38 9.76 -2.43 -11.68
N VAL A 39 9.07 -1.72 -10.79
CA VAL A 39 9.15 -0.25 -10.74
C VAL A 39 10.56 0.20 -10.36
N GLY A 40 11.23 -0.47 -9.42
CA GLY A 40 12.60 -0.15 -9.05
C GLY A 40 13.58 -0.35 -10.22
N GLU A 41 13.46 -1.45 -10.95
CA GLU A 41 14.24 -1.73 -12.17
C GLU A 41 14.00 -0.65 -13.23
N PHE A 42 12.74 -0.35 -13.52
CA PHE A 42 12.35 0.71 -14.46
C PHE A 42 12.90 2.08 -14.08
N LEU A 43 12.80 2.46 -12.81
CA LEU A 43 13.30 3.77 -12.35
C LEU A 43 14.82 3.85 -12.40
N THR A 44 15.52 2.75 -12.16
CA THR A 44 16.99 2.70 -12.27
C THR A 44 17.46 2.93 -13.71
N GLU A 45 16.68 2.48 -14.69
CA GLU A 45 17.00 2.67 -16.12
C GLU A 45 16.57 4.02 -16.68
N HIS A 46 15.47 4.60 -16.15
CA HIS A 46 14.79 5.76 -16.77
C HIS A 46 14.82 7.04 -15.92
N ALA A 47 15.36 6.98 -14.69
CA ALA A 47 15.44 8.12 -13.80
C ALA A 47 16.74 8.13 -13.01
N ASN A 48 17.11 9.29 -12.47
CA ASN A 48 18.22 9.39 -11.54
C ASN A 48 17.73 8.94 -10.14
N TRP A 49 18.13 7.74 -9.74
CA TRP A 49 17.75 7.16 -8.46
C TRP A 49 18.86 7.31 -7.43
N HIS A 50 18.56 7.93 -6.29
CA HIS A 50 19.49 8.14 -5.20
C HIS A 50 18.92 7.67 -3.87
N THR A 51 19.75 6.98 -3.08
CA THR A 51 19.45 6.68 -1.70
C THR A 51 20.00 7.80 -0.82
N ILE A 52 19.16 8.33 0.05
CA ILE A 52 19.51 9.43 0.95
C ILE A 52 19.18 9.06 2.39
N GLU A 53 19.82 9.73 3.34
CA GLU A 53 19.46 9.64 4.75
C GLU A 53 18.05 10.21 4.99
N PRO A 54 17.34 9.72 6.02
CA PRO A 54 16.01 10.20 6.35
C PRO A 54 16.01 11.72 6.62
N ILE A 55 15.05 12.41 6.01
CA ILE A 55 14.83 13.85 6.21
C ILE A 55 13.57 14.03 7.07
N GLU A 56 13.70 14.70 8.21
CA GLU A 56 12.57 14.95 9.10
C GLU A 56 11.65 16.03 8.57
N THR A 57 12.21 17.17 8.16
CA THR A 57 11.45 18.35 7.71
C THR A 57 11.93 18.83 6.35
N LEU A 58 10.99 19.09 5.43
CA LEU A 58 11.29 19.69 4.14
C LEU A 58 11.07 21.19 4.17
N THR A 59 12.17 21.90 3.88
CA THR A 59 12.20 23.34 3.64
C THR A 59 13.01 23.62 2.39
N ASN A 60 12.91 24.81 1.82
CA ASN A 60 13.77 25.19 0.70
C ASN A 60 15.24 25.01 1.03
N ALA A 61 15.66 25.33 2.26
CA ALA A 61 17.06 25.18 2.69
C ALA A 61 17.51 23.72 2.79
N THR A 62 16.68 22.83 3.37
CA THR A 62 17.01 21.38 3.46
C THR A 62 17.03 20.72 2.09
N LEU A 63 16.14 21.12 1.18
CA LEU A 63 16.10 20.62 -0.20
C LEU A 63 17.29 21.14 -1.02
N GLU A 64 17.65 22.43 -0.92
CA GLU A 64 18.84 22.97 -1.57
C GLU A 64 20.09 22.23 -1.13
N HIS A 65 20.26 22.04 0.19
CA HIS A 65 21.39 21.30 0.73
C HIS A 65 21.45 19.85 0.18
N LEU A 66 20.30 19.15 0.15
CA LEU A 66 20.20 17.81 -0.39
C LEU A 66 20.56 17.75 -1.87
N CYS A 67 20.03 18.67 -2.68
CA CYS A 67 20.32 18.75 -4.12
C CYS A 67 21.82 18.99 -4.37
N GLN A 68 22.43 19.90 -3.63
CA GLN A 68 23.87 20.17 -3.74
C GLN A 68 24.72 18.96 -3.35
N GLN A 69 24.40 18.30 -2.23
CA GLN A 69 25.18 17.17 -1.75
C GLN A 69 25.02 15.91 -2.61
N THR A 70 23.80 15.62 -3.06
CA THR A 70 23.48 14.36 -3.74
C THR A 70 23.67 14.46 -5.25
N LEU A 71 23.33 15.61 -5.84
CA LEU A 71 23.25 15.79 -7.30
C LEU A 71 24.27 16.81 -7.84
N GLY A 72 24.92 17.59 -6.95
CA GLY A 72 25.82 18.66 -7.35
C GLY A 72 25.11 19.82 -8.06
N HIS A 73 23.82 19.99 -7.84
CA HIS A 73 22.98 20.98 -8.50
C HIS A 73 22.13 21.76 -7.50
N SER A 74 21.78 23.01 -7.87
CA SER A 74 20.81 23.82 -7.14
C SER A 74 19.39 23.28 -7.32
N LEU A 75 18.54 23.49 -6.31
CA LEU A 75 17.12 23.19 -6.32
C LEU A 75 16.38 23.85 -7.50
N GLU A 76 16.84 25.02 -7.94
CA GLU A 76 16.27 25.77 -9.08
C GLU A 76 16.30 25.03 -10.43
N LYS A 77 17.14 23.98 -10.56
CA LYS A 77 17.15 23.14 -11.75
C LYS A 77 15.93 22.21 -11.87
N PHE A 78 15.17 22.06 -10.82
CA PHE A 78 14.00 21.19 -10.80
C PHE A 78 12.73 22.00 -10.96
N THR A 79 11.84 21.55 -11.82
CA THR A 79 10.55 22.19 -12.05
C THR A 79 9.65 22.16 -10.82
N SER A 80 9.74 21.10 -10.04
CA SER A 80 8.96 20.92 -8.82
C SER A 80 9.56 19.82 -7.94
N VAL A 81 9.32 19.89 -6.65
CA VAL A 81 9.56 18.82 -5.69
C VAL A 81 8.24 18.17 -5.29
N ILE A 82 8.22 16.85 -5.22
CA ILE A 82 7.04 16.10 -4.83
C ILE A 82 7.40 15.20 -3.64
N ASP A 83 6.83 15.52 -2.47
CA ASP A 83 7.01 14.72 -1.25
C ASP A 83 5.98 13.59 -1.18
N CYS A 84 6.46 12.35 -1.20
CA CYS A 84 5.66 11.13 -1.03
C CYS A 84 6.14 10.28 0.16
N ARG A 85 6.74 10.89 1.21
CA ARG A 85 7.36 10.19 2.34
C ARG A 85 6.36 9.45 3.26
N GLY A 86 5.05 9.57 3.04
CA GLY A 86 4.04 8.93 3.88
C GLY A 86 4.19 9.35 5.36
N ASN A 87 4.37 8.40 6.28
CA ASN A 87 4.58 8.72 7.71
C ASN A 87 5.86 9.53 8.01
N GLY A 88 6.80 9.57 7.07
CA GLY A 88 8.00 10.41 7.19
C GLY A 88 7.69 11.92 7.12
N SER A 89 6.53 12.30 6.61
CA SER A 89 6.08 13.70 6.55
C SER A 89 5.32 14.16 7.78
N LYS A 90 5.29 13.41 8.86
CA LYS A 90 4.44 13.68 10.02
C LYS A 90 4.81 14.99 10.74
N VAL A 91 6.06 15.38 10.71
CA VAL A 91 6.52 16.65 11.27
C VAL A 91 5.94 17.83 10.50
N ASP A 92 5.88 17.70 9.17
CA ASP A 92 5.36 18.72 8.25
C ASP A 92 3.83 18.70 8.16
N LEU A 93 3.21 17.58 8.48
CA LEU A 93 1.78 17.29 8.33
C LEU A 93 1.19 16.84 9.67
N LYS A 94 0.89 17.80 10.54
CA LYS A 94 0.53 17.57 11.96
C LYS A 94 -0.76 16.75 12.17
N ASP A 95 -1.66 16.73 11.19
CA ASP A 95 -2.89 15.94 11.21
C ASP A 95 -2.70 14.50 10.68
N LEU A 96 -1.49 14.16 10.22
CA LEU A 96 -1.16 12.82 9.77
C LEU A 96 -0.95 11.89 10.97
N ARG A 97 -1.61 10.74 10.96
CA ARG A 97 -1.43 9.69 11.97
C ARG A 97 -1.10 8.36 11.34
N GLY A 98 -0.44 7.51 12.10
CA GLY A 98 -0.18 6.14 11.71
C GLY A 98 -1.32 5.22 12.16
N VAL A 99 -1.82 4.37 11.25
CA VAL A 99 -2.77 3.30 11.58
C VAL A 99 -2.10 1.97 11.35
N ARG A 100 -1.82 1.24 12.44
CA ARG A 100 -1.12 -0.03 12.41
C ARG A 100 -1.91 -1.08 11.66
N GLY A 101 -1.23 -1.84 10.81
CA GLY A 101 -1.75 -3.00 10.10
C GLY A 101 -0.77 -4.14 10.16
N GLU A 102 -1.28 -5.34 10.40
CA GLU A 102 -0.51 -6.55 10.52
C GLU A 102 -0.99 -7.58 9.50
N VAL A 103 -0.04 -8.26 8.89
CA VAL A 103 -0.29 -9.28 7.86
C VAL A 103 0.58 -10.50 8.10
N LEU A 104 0.11 -11.66 7.65
CA LEU A 104 0.90 -12.87 7.62
C LEU A 104 1.02 -13.37 6.18
N ARG A 105 2.15 -14.00 5.90
CA ARG A 105 2.38 -14.78 4.69
C ARG A 105 2.58 -16.24 5.08
N VAL A 106 1.86 -17.13 4.40
CA VAL A 106 1.93 -18.57 4.64
C VAL A 106 2.19 -19.31 3.34
N HIS A 107 2.77 -20.50 3.44
CA HIS A 107 2.85 -21.48 2.37
C HIS A 107 1.92 -22.64 2.71
N ALA A 108 1.00 -22.95 1.81
CA ALA A 108 -0.05 -23.94 2.02
C ALA A 108 -0.24 -24.80 0.76
N PRO A 109 0.59 -25.84 0.54
CA PRO A 109 0.56 -26.68 -0.65
C PRO A 109 -0.73 -27.48 -0.82
N GLU A 110 -1.48 -27.69 0.26
CA GLU A 110 -2.75 -28.42 0.25
C GLU A 110 -3.95 -27.52 -0.11
N VAL A 111 -3.73 -26.22 -0.35
CA VAL A 111 -4.77 -25.24 -0.67
C VAL A 111 -4.58 -24.72 -2.07
N ASN A 112 -5.65 -24.71 -2.87
CA ASN A 112 -5.62 -24.25 -4.26
C ASN A 112 -6.66 -23.13 -4.51
N LEU A 113 -6.63 -22.10 -3.68
CA LEU A 113 -7.47 -20.93 -3.85
C LEU A 113 -6.79 -19.94 -4.81
N GLN A 114 -7.45 -19.65 -5.93
CA GLN A 114 -6.92 -18.77 -6.98
C GLN A 114 -7.46 -17.34 -6.90
N GLN A 115 -8.59 -17.15 -6.22
CA GLN A 115 -9.24 -15.86 -6.11
C GLN A 115 -8.79 -15.09 -4.87
N CYS A 116 -8.77 -13.76 -4.97
CA CYS A 116 -8.70 -12.93 -3.78
C CYS A 116 -10.03 -13.00 -3.03
N ILE A 117 -9.95 -13.26 -1.74
CA ILE A 117 -11.11 -13.48 -0.88
C ILE A 117 -11.16 -12.37 0.15
N ARG A 118 -12.36 -11.83 0.38
CA ARG A 118 -12.65 -10.97 1.53
C ARG A 118 -13.57 -11.72 2.49
N LEU A 119 -13.03 -12.06 3.65
CA LEU A 119 -13.80 -12.62 4.74
C LEU A 119 -14.50 -11.48 5.49
N MET A 120 -15.84 -11.53 5.56
CA MET A 120 -16.64 -10.57 6.32
C MET A 120 -16.50 -10.85 7.82
N HIS A 121 -15.40 -10.39 8.40
CA HIS A 121 -15.10 -10.56 9.82
C HIS A 121 -15.77 -9.46 10.66
N PRO A 122 -16.32 -9.77 11.86
CA PRO A 122 -17.11 -8.81 12.65
C PRO A 122 -16.32 -7.60 13.16
N ARG A 123 -14.99 -7.69 13.31
CA ARG A 123 -14.15 -6.58 13.81
C ARG A 123 -13.55 -5.75 12.70
N TYR A 124 -13.10 -6.39 11.61
CA TYR A 124 -12.44 -5.74 10.50
C TYR A 124 -12.46 -6.63 9.25
N PRO A 125 -12.48 -6.04 8.07
CA PRO A 125 -12.43 -6.82 6.84
C PRO A 125 -11.06 -7.50 6.71
N LEU A 126 -11.07 -8.81 6.59
CA LEU A 126 -9.90 -9.62 6.28
C LEU A 126 -9.88 -9.95 4.79
N TYR A 127 -8.70 -9.99 4.22
CA TYR A 127 -8.49 -10.48 2.87
C TYR A 127 -7.48 -11.63 2.86
N LEU A 128 -7.69 -12.55 1.95
CA LEU A 128 -6.74 -13.59 1.58
C LEU A 128 -6.36 -13.36 0.12
N ALA A 129 -5.08 -13.16 -0.13
CA ALA A 129 -4.55 -12.93 -1.46
C ALA A 129 -3.60 -14.06 -1.85
N PRO A 130 -3.94 -14.88 -2.87
CA PRO A 130 -3.03 -15.89 -3.39
C PRO A 130 -1.80 -15.24 -4.03
N ARG A 131 -0.68 -15.98 -3.99
CA ARG A 131 0.61 -15.63 -4.57
C ARG A 131 1.19 -16.85 -5.28
N PRO A 132 2.20 -16.67 -6.15
CA PRO A 132 2.93 -17.79 -6.73
C PRO A 132 3.42 -18.79 -5.66
N ASP A 133 3.69 -20.01 -6.08
CA ASP A 133 4.25 -21.07 -5.24
C ASP A 133 3.40 -21.40 -4.01
N GLN A 134 2.06 -21.46 -4.18
CA GLN A 134 1.11 -21.82 -3.12
C GLN A 134 1.26 -20.97 -1.84
N GLN A 135 1.72 -19.75 -2.02
CA GLN A 135 1.78 -18.77 -0.95
C GLN A 135 0.48 -17.96 -0.88
N TYR A 136 0.17 -17.54 0.32
CA TYR A 136 -1.02 -16.73 0.60
C TYR A 136 -0.66 -15.60 1.57
N VAL A 137 -1.22 -14.43 1.31
CA VAL A 137 -1.13 -13.30 2.24
C VAL A 137 -2.48 -13.09 2.87
N ILE A 138 -2.56 -13.18 4.20
CA ILE A 138 -3.75 -12.81 4.96
C ILE A 138 -3.52 -11.51 5.71
N GLY A 139 -4.48 -10.62 5.65
CA GLY A 139 -4.47 -9.31 6.31
C GLY A 139 -5.84 -8.66 6.31
N ALA A 140 -5.94 -7.58 6.90
CA ALA A 140 -4.97 -6.99 7.79
C ALA A 140 -5.69 -6.44 9.01
N THR A 141 -5.01 -6.43 10.13
CA THR A 141 -5.54 -5.71 11.29
C THR A 141 -5.66 -4.22 11.01
N VAL A 142 -6.55 -3.56 11.73
CA VAL A 142 -6.69 -2.10 11.73
C VAL A 142 -6.68 -1.65 13.18
N ILE A 143 -5.55 -1.12 13.61
CA ILE A 143 -5.32 -0.73 15.00
C ILE A 143 -4.92 0.73 15.01
N GLU A 144 -5.67 1.55 15.75
CA GLU A 144 -5.33 2.97 15.96
C GLU A 144 -4.12 3.07 16.89
N SER A 145 -2.96 2.87 16.31
CA SER A 145 -1.66 2.87 17.01
C SER A 145 -0.54 3.15 16.01
N GLU A 146 0.51 3.81 16.48
CA GLU A 146 1.73 4.06 15.71
C GLU A 146 2.88 3.11 16.12
N ASP A 147 2.57 2.13 16.93
CA ASP A 147 3.52 1.11 17.34
C ASP A 147 4.03 0.32 16.11
N ARG A 148 5.34 0.26 15.96
CA ARG A 148 6.06 -0.45 14.87
C ARG A 148 6.71 -1.74 15.35
N SER A 149 6.45 -2.16 16.58
CA SER A 149 6.92 -3.44 17.12
C SER A 149 6.42 -4.63 16.29
N PRO A 150 7.00 -5.80 16.41
CA PRO A 150 6.52 -7.02 15.73
C PRO A 150 5.04 -7.32 16.00
N VAL A 151 4.47 -8.20 15.18
CA VAL A 151 3.07 -8.65 15.30
C VAL A 151 2.81 -9.24 16.68
N SER A 152 1.71 -8.82 17.30
CA SER A 152 1.33 -9.32 18.62
C SER A 152 0.78 -10.75 18.54
N VAL A 153 0.90 -11.52 19.64
CA VAL A 153 0.29 -12.86 19.74
C VAL A 153 -1.21 -12.81 19.46
N ARG A 154 -1.91 -11.80 19.98
CA ARG A 154 -3.35 -11.62 19.73
C ARG A 154 -3.64 -11.52 18.24
N SER A 155 -2.96 -10.61 17.54
CA SER A 155 -3.17 -10.38 16.10
C SER A 155 -2.79 -11.62 15.28
N ALA A 156 -1.70 -12.29 15.63
CA ALA A 156 -1.32 -13.54 14.98
C ALA A 156 -2.41 -14.61 15.12
N MET A 157 -2.93 -14.82 16.33
CA MET A 157 -4.00 -15.78 16.58
C MET A 157 -5.29 -15.43 15.81
N GLU A 158 -5.68 -14.14 15.78
CA GLU A 158 -6.87 -13.69 15.06
C GLU A 158 -6.73 -13.94 13.55
N LEU A 159 -5.59 -13.61 12.95
CA LEU A 159 -5.33 -13.81 11.53
C LEU A 159 -5.22 -15.30 11.16
N LEU A 160 -4.55 -16.11 11.99
CA LEU A 160 -4.44 -17.56 11.78
C LEU A 160 -5.79 -18.27 11.94
N SER A 161 -6.60 -17.88 12.92
CA SER A 161 -7.94 -18.42 13.11
C SER A 161 -8.86 -18.10 11.92
N ALA A 162 -8.77 -16.87 11.40
CA ALA A 162 -9.52 -16.47 10.22
C ALA A 162 -9.07 -17.27 8.98
N LEU A 163 -7.77 -17.47 8.81
CA LEU A 163 -7.20 -18.26 7.73
C LEU A 163 -7.74 -19.70 7.77
N TYR A 164 -7.71 -20.34 8.94
CA TYR A 164 -8.23 -21.68 9.15
C TYR A 164 -9.75 -21.78 8.89
N SER A 165 -10.52 -20.73 9.21
CA SER A 165 -11.95 -20.69 8.94
C SER A 165 -12.30 -20.58 7.45
N ILE A 166 -11.39 -20.07 6.63
CA ILE A 166 -11.57 -20.00 5.16
C ILE A 166 -11.43 -21.40 4.55
N HIS A 167 -10.37 -22.11 4.91
CA HIS A 167 -10.11 -23.45 4.38
C HIS A 167 -9.30 -24.30 5.37
N LYS A 168 -9.73 -25.55 5.63
CA LYS A 168 -9.08 -26.44 6.61
C LYS A 168 -7.65 -26.81 6.27
N GLY A 169 -7.29 -26.87 5.00
CA GLY A 169 -5.92 -27.13 4.54
C GLY A 169 -4.88 -26.12 5.04
N PHE A 170 -5.32 -24.95 5.50
CA PHE A 170 -4.42 -24.03 6.17
C PHE A 170 -3.95 -24.47 7.56
N ALA A 171 -4.53 -25.54 8.14
CA ALA A 171 -4.05 -26.08 9.41
C ALA A 171 -2.57 -26.46 9.37
N GLU A 172 -2.13 -27.03 8.26
CA GLU A 172 -0.75 -27.48 8.05
C GLU A 172 0.14 -26.47 7.31
N ALA A 173 -0.40 -25.26 7.02
CA ALA A 173 0.37 -24.20 6.38
C ALA A 173 1.59 -23.78 7.22
N ARG A 174 2.67 -23.43 6.56
CA ARG A 174 3.87 -22.91 7.21
C ARG A 174 3.83 -21.40 7.21
N VAL A 175 3.96 -20.79 8.38
CA VAL A 175 4.06 -19.34 8.51
C VAL A 175 5.45 -18.89 8.04
N LEU A 176 5.49 -18.14 6.93
CA LEU A 176 6.74 -17.65 6.34
C LEU A 176 7.14 -16.30 6.93
N GLU A 177 6.15 -15.42 7.13
CA GLU A 177 6.39 -14.08 7.62
C GLU A 177 5.21 -13.54 8.43
N MET A 178 5.55 -12.70 9.41
CA MET A 178 4.64 -11.82 10.13
C MET A 178 5.16 -10.40 10.02
N ARG A 179 4.37 -9.47 9.51
CA ARG A 179 4.77 -8.08 9.30
C ARG A 179 3.77 -7.11 9.91
N ALA A 180 4.29 -6.08 10.54
CA ALA A 180 3.52 -4.96 11.06
C ALA A 180 4.05 -3.65 10.47
N HIS A 181 3.17 -2.74 10.09
CA HIS A 181 3.53 -1.41 9.62
C HIS A 181 2.38 -0.42 9.87
N CYS A 182 2.71 0.88 9.91
CA CYS A 182 1.72 1.94 10.06
C CYS A 182 1.40 2.57 8.72
N ARG A 183 0.11 2.68 8.40
CA ARG A 183 -0.40 3.36 7.20
C ARG A 183 -0.56 4.84 7.50
N PRO A 184 -0.14 5.75 6.60
CA PRO A 184 -0.38 7.18 6.77
C PRO A 184 -1.87 7.49 6.54
N ALA A 185 -2.55 8.01 7.55
CA ALA A 185 -3.96 8.35 7.50
C ALA A 185 -4.22 9.78 7.96
N LEU A 186 -5.08 10.49 7.24
CA LEU A 186 -5.65 11.76 7.65
C LEU A 186 -6.95 11.53 8.45
N PRO A 187 -7.46 12.53 9.19
CA PRO A 187 -8.65 12.37 10.02
C PRO A 187 -9.90 11.90 9.27
N ASP A 188 -10.07 12.34 8.03
CA ASP A 188 -11.18 11.99 7.13
C ASP A 188 -10.92 10.74 6.28
N HIS A 189 -9.73 10.14 6.41
CA HIS A 189 -9.25 9.02 5.58
C HIS A 189 -9.16 9.31 4.08
N LEU A 190 -9.20 10.57 3.66
CA LEU A 190 -9.06 10.97 2.26
C LEU A 190 -7.61 11.37 1.95
N PRO A 191 -7.08 10.97 0.78
CA PRO A 191 -5.76 11.43 0.35
C PRO A 191 -5.80 12.91 -0.02
N THR A 192 -4.66 13.56 0.11
CA THR A 192 -4.53 14.99 -0.19
C THR A 192 -3.29 15.29 -1.03
N ILE A 193 -3.41 16.33 -1.85
CA ILE A 193 -2.28 17.01 -2.51
C ILE A 193 -2.22 18.40 -1.91
N ARG A 194 -1.18 18.68 -1.13
CA ARG A 194 -0.95 20.00 -0.52
C ARG A 194 0.17 20.72 -1.25
N GLN A 195 -0.08 21.96 -1.60
CA GLN A 195 0.97 22.86 -2.12
C GLN A 195 1.77 23.42 -0.96
N GLN A 196 3.06 23.42 -1.11
CA GLN A 196 4.05 23.97 -0.18
C GLN A 196 4.88 25.04 -0.91
N GLU A 197 5.68 25.82 -0.20
CA GLU A 197 6.58 26.80 -0.81
C GLU A 197 7.61 26.14 -1.75
N TRP A 198 8.00 24.90 -1.45
CA TRP A 198 9.01 24.14 -2.18
C TRP A 198 8.42 23.18 -3.23
N GLY A 199 7.12 23.03 -3.34
CA GLY A 199 6.49 22.08 -4.27
C GLY A 199 5.19 21.49 -3.78
N TYR A 200 5.02 20.17 -3.88
CA TYR A 200 3.79 19.49 -3.53
C TYR A 200 4.04 18.30 -2.61
N GLN A 201 3.06 18.01 -1.76
CA GLN A 201 3.05 16.85 -0.88
C GLN A 201 1.82 16.01 -1.16
N ILE A 202 2.02 14.71 -1.46
CA ILE A 202 0.94 13.72 -1.60
C ILE A 202 0.98 12.80 -0.39
N ASN A 203 -0.14 12.69 0.33
CA ASN A 203 -0.20 11.85 1.52
C ASN A 203 -1.64 11.39 1.84
N GLY A 204 -1.78 10.54 2.88
CA GLY A 204 -3.07 10.13 3.39
C GLY A 204 -3.78 9.04 2.58
N LEU A 205 -3.08 8.30 1.71
CA LEU A 205 -3.70 7.24 0.90
C LEU A 205 -4.18 6.03 1.73
N TYR A 206 -3.78 5.95 2.99
CA TYR A 206 -4.25 4.99 3.99
C TYR A 206 -4.24 3.54 3.49
N ARG A 207 -5.42 2.94 3.23
CA ARG A 207 -5.59 1.55 2.80
C ARG A 207 -5.66 1.38 1.29
N HIS A 208 -5.76 2.48 0.54
CA HIS A 208 -6.11 2.49 -0.88
C HIS A 208 -5.00 3.02 -1.77
N GLY A 209 -3.73 2.94 -1.33
CA GLY A 209 -2.59 3.48 -2.05
C GLY A 209 -2.47 2.99 -3.49
N TYR A 210 -2.62 1.69 -3.74
CA TYR A 210 -2.54 1.14 -5.09
C TYR A 210 -3.72 1.55 -5.99
N LEU A 211 -4.90 1.71 -5.42
CA LEU A 211 -6.09 2.10 -6.16
C LEU A 211 -6.10 3.60 -6.48
N LEU A 212 -5.76 4.42 -5.49
CA LEU A 212 -5.88 5.89 -5.58
C LEU A 212 -4.58 6.57 -6.04
N GLY A 213 -3.44 5.91 -5.94
CA GLY A 213 -2.15 6.45 -6.34
C GLY A 213 -2.15 7.03 -7.76
N PRO A 214 -2.59 6.29 -8.80
CA PRO A 214 -2.65 6.80 -10.16
C PRO A 214 -3.50 8.07 -10.29
N VAL A 215 -4.68 8.10 -9.67
CA VAL A 215 -5.59 9.26 -9.70
C VAL A 215 -4.95 10.47 -9.03
N MET A 216 -4.22 10.27 -7.91
CA MET A 216 -3.50 11.35 -7.23
C MET A 216 -2.38 11.92 -8.11
N VAL A 217 -1.69 11.05 -8.85
CA VAL A 217 -0.67 11.48 -9.82
C VAL A 217 -1.30 12.29 -10.94
N ASP A 218 -2.40 11.85 -11.54
CA ASP A 218 -3.09 12.59 -12.61
C ASP A 218 -3.56 13.97 -12.13
N GLN A 219 -4.11 14.04 -10.92
CA GLN A 219 -4.50 15.32 -10.31
C GLN A 219 -3.30 16.24 -10.07
N LEU A 220 -2.15 15.68 -9.63
CA LEU A 220 -0.93 16.47 -9.45
C LEU A 220 -0.41 16.98 -10.79
N LEU A 221 -0.34 16.14 -11.82
CA LEU A 221 0.09 16.54 -13.16
C LEU A 221 -0.78 17.66 -13.73
N THR A 222 -2.08 17.60 -13.51
CA THR A 222 -3.01 18.69 -13.88
C THR A 222 -2.65 19.99 -13.16
N LYS A 223 -2.36 19.94 -11.86
CA LYS A 223 -1.94 21.14 -11.10
C LYS A 223 -0.61 21.69 -11.59
N LEU A 224 0.35 20.84 -11.91
CA LEU A 224 1.65 21.24 -12.47
C LEU A 224 1.49 21.88 -13.85
N SER A 225 0.65 21.34 -14.74
CA SER A 225 0.40 21.86 -16.08
C SER A 225 -0.25 23.24 -16.05
N VAL A 226 -1.19 23.48 -15.16
CA VAL A 226 -1.85 24.80 -14.99
C VAL A 226 -0.84 25.87 -14.55
N HIS A 227 0.17 25.50 -13.75
CA HIS A 227 1.23 26.42 -13.33
C HIS A 227 2.23 26.73 -14.44
N THR A 228 2.40 25.81 -15.42
CA THR A 228 3.32 25.98 -16.56
C THR A 228 2.76 26.86 -17.66
N ASP A 229 1.45 26.86 -17.88
CA ASP A 229 0.79 27.79 -18.81
C ASP A 229 0.84 29.24 -18.32
N SER A 230 1.15 29.48 -17.07
CA SER A 230 1.36 30.81 -16.48
C SER A 230 2.80 31.33 -16.57
N GLY A 231 3.71 30.67 -17.27
CA GLY A 231 5.01 31.31 -17.61
C GLY A 231 6.26 30.45 -17.60
N VAL A 232 6.22 29.14 -17.43
CA VAL A 232 7.43 28.30 -17.48
C VAL A 232 7.36 27.31 -18.64
N ARG A 233 8.26 27.48 -19.63
CA ARG A 233 8.42 26.50 -20.72
C ARG A 233 9.30 25.36 -20.25
N TYR A 234 8.82 24.11 -20.43
CA TYR A 234 9.67 22.94 -20.32
C TYR A 234 10.73 22.92 -21.42
N ALA A 235 11.99 22.71 -21.04
CA ALA A 235 13.04 22.36 -22.01
C ALA A 235 12.80 20.87 -22.39
N SER A 236 12.63 20.66 -23.70
CA SER A 236 12.55 19.36 -24.36
C SER A 236 13.86 18.59 -24.29
#